data_963b77783375e1dba64e6a019e5e6030
#
_entry.id   963b77783375e1dba64e6a019e5e6030
#
_cell.length_a   1.000
_cell.length_b   1.000
_cell.length_c   1.000
_cell.angle_alpha   90.00
_cell.angle_beta   90.00
_cell.angle_gamma   90.00
#
_symmetry.space_group_name_H-M   'P 1'
#
loop_
_entity.id
_entity.type
_entity.pdbx_description
1 polymer ?
#
loop_
_entity_poly.entity_id
_entity_poly.type
_entity_poly.pdbx_seq_one_letter_code
_entity_poly.pdbx_strand_id
1 'polypeptide(L)'
;NNFRINVWEACFKIIRDYPVIGIGPGHDAFNQIYPRYMNSRYPALSAYSIYLEHIVEMGYLGFGCFLWLVTVTCNHGLQQLSRLRQTKNKRGLYLIAAIAATVSLAFHGFVDTVWYRPQINTVWWLILAIVASFYEDVNQVTPQKYI
;
A
#
# COMPACT_ATOMS: atom_id res chain seq x y z
N ASN A 1 -11.29 -6.35 22.50
CA ASN A 1 -10.19 -6.14 21.54
C ASN A 1 -8.87 -6.83 21.90
N ASN A 2 -8.87 -7.71 22.89
CA ASN A 2 -7.66 -8.45 23.30
C ASN A 2 -7.13 -9.35 22.17
N PHE A 3 -7.98 -9.82 21.25
CA PHE A 3 -7.57 -10.68 20.14
C PHE A 3 -6.51 -10.00 19.25
N ARG A 4 -6.81 -8.82 18.69
CA ARG A 4 -5.87 -8.09 17.82
C ARG A 4 -4.57 -7.72 18.51
N ILE A 5 -4.64 -7.31 19.78
CA ILE A 5 -3.45 -6.95 20.56
C ILE A 5 -2.51 -8.14 20.69
N ASN A 6 -3.03 -9.33 21.00
CA ASN A 6 -2.22 -10.54 21.09
C ASN A 6 -1.63 -10.96 19.74
N VAL A 7 -2.39 -10.78 18.63
CA VAL A 7 -1.87 -11.04 17.28
C VAL A 7 -0.75 -10.08 16.96
N TRP A 8 -0.91 -8.80 17.22
CA TRP A 8 0.11 -7.78 16.96
C TRP A 8 1.37 -8.01 17.81
N GLU A 9 1.21 -8.41 19.08
CA GLU A 9 2.34 -8.77 19.92
C GLU A 9 3.16 -9.93 19.33
N ALA A 10 2.50 -10.97 18.83
CA ALA A 10 3.17 -12.06 18.14
C ALA A 10 3.87 -11.58 16.85
N CYS A 11 3.21 -10.73 16.06
CA CYS A 11 3.82 -10.13 14.87
C CYS A 11 5.07 -9.30 15.20
N PHE A 12 5.06 -8.51 16.27
CA PHE A 12 6.25 -7.77 16.70
C PHE A 12 7.41 -8.68 17.10
N LYS A 13 7.12 -9.83 17.72
CA LYS A 13 8.16 -10.84 18.02
C LYS A 13 8.74 -11.42 16.72
N ILE A 14 7.91 -11.73 15.72
CA ILE A 14 8.36 -12.21 14.42
C ILE A 14 9.23 -11.15 13.73
N ILE A 15 8.81 -9.90 13.69
CA ILE A 15 9.57 -8.80 13.08
C ILE A 15 10.94 -8.63 13.75
N ARG A 16 11.01 -8.81 15.07
CA ARG A 16 12.28 -8.75 15.81
C ARG A 16 13.26 -9.84 15.39
N ASP A 17 12.75 -11.05 15.12
CA ASP A 17 13.58 -12.19 14.73
C ASP A 17 13.93 -12.18 13.23
N TYR A 18 13.06 -11.61 12.39
CA TYR A 18 13.22 -11.53 10.92
C TYR A 18 13.09 -10.08 10.39
N PRO A 19 13.96 -9.14 10.83
CA PRO A 19 13.73 -7.71 10.57
C PRO A 19 13.97 -7.29 9.11
N VAL A 20 14.92 -7.90 8.40
CA VAL A 20 15.39 -7.37 7.10
C VAL A 20 14.50 -7.84 5.95
N ILE A 21 14.29 -9.14 5.83
CA ILE A 21 13.62 -9.79 4.69
C ILE A 21 12.23 -10.32 5.08
N GLY A 22 11.93 -10.38 6.38
CA GLY A 22 10.71 -10.99 6.90
C GLY A 22 10.73 -12.52 6.82
N ILE A 23 9.55 -13.12 6.95
CA ILE A 23 9.38 -14.59 6.92
C ILE A 23 9.11 -15.14 5.52
N GLY A 24 8.99 -14.29 4.53
CA GLY A 24 8.62 -14.62 3.16
C GLY A 24 7.19 -14.17 2.82
N PRO A 25 6.94 -13.79 1.56
CA PRO A 25 5.64 -13.33 1.11
C PRO A 25 4.65 -14.49 1.03
N GLY A 26 3.44 -14.23 1.46
CA GLY A 26 2.30 -15.12 1.31
C GLY A 26 1.79 -15.76 2.59
N HIS A 27 0.53 -16.13 2.52
CA HIS A 27 -0.25 -16.64 3.64
C HIS A 27 0.33 -17.93 4.26
N ASP A 28 0.96 -18.77 3.45
CA ASP A 28 1.54 -20.03 3.92
C ASP A 28 2.73 -19.81 4.85
N ALA A 29 3.58 -18.83 4.56
CA ALA A 29 4.70 -18.48 5.42
C ALA A 29 4.22 -17.98 6.79
N PHE A 30 3.19 -17.13 6.81
CA PHE A 30 2.57 -16.66 8.05
C PHE A 30 2.00 -17.82 8.86
N ASN A 31 1.22 -18.70 8.24
CA ASN A 31 0.59 -19.84 8.91
C ASN A 31 1.60 -20.85 9.48
N GLN A 32 2.78 -20.98 8.90
CA GLN A 32 3.84 -21.88 9.41
C GLN A 32 4.62 -21.26 10.58
N ILE A 33 4.84 -19.95 10.55
CA ILE A 33 5.70 -19.27 11.53
C ILE A 33 4.91 -18.72 12.71
N TYR A 34 3.74 -18.11 12.47
CA TYR A 34 2.91 -17.48 13.50
C TYR A 34 2.58 -18.39 14.70
N PRO A 35 2.28 -19.71 14.54
CA PRO A 35 2.01 -20.59 15.68
C PRO A 35 3.14 -20.71 16.71
N ARG A 36 4.37 -20.40 16.32
CA ARG A 36 5.54 -20.44 17.24
C ARG A 36 5.62 -19.23 18.17
N TYR A 37 4.93 -18.14 17.80
CA TYR A 37 4.99 -16.85 18.52
C TYR A 37 3.66 -16.49 19.17
N MET A 38 2.56 -17.13 18.75
CA MET A 38 1.22 -16.83 19.26
C MET A 38 1.04 -17.31 20.68
N ASN A 39 0.16 -16.64 21.40
CA ASN A 39 -0.44 -17.20 22.59
C ASN A 39 -1.49 -18.24 22.16
N SER A 40 -1.46 -19.46 22.74
CA SER A 40 -2.25 -20.63 22.34
C SER A 40 -3.78 -20.41 22.25
N ARG A 41 -4.29 -19.30 22.79
CA ARG A 41 -5.71 -18.94 22.76
C ARG A 41 -6.12 -18.08 21.56
N TYR A 42 -5.14 -17.63 20.72
CA TYR A 42 -5.40 -16.63 19.69
C TYR A 42 -4.84 -17.05 18.31
N PRO A 43 -5.39 -18.13 17.71
CA PRO A 43 -5.01 -18.48 16.35
C PRO A 43 -5.46 -17.36 15.39
N ALA A 44 -4.57 -16.94 14.50
CA ALA A 44 -4.86 -15.90 13.51
C ALA A 44 -4.36 -16.32 12.14
N LEU A 45 -5.09 -15.90 11.10
CA LEU A 45 -4.77 -16.17 9.71
C LEU A 45 -4.00 -15.00 9.06
N SER A 46 -3.94 -13.84 9.73
CA SER A 46 -3.28 -12.64 9.24
C SER A 46 -2.97 -11.69 10.40
N ALA A 47 -2.19 -10.64 10.15
CA ALA A 47 -1.88 -9.60 11.15
C ALA A 47 -3.01 -8.59 11.39
N TYR A 48 -4.09 -8.62 10.64
CA TYR A 48 -5.21 -7.65 10.69
C TYR A 48 -4.77 -6.19 10.55
N SER A 49 -3.69 -5.98 9.83
CA SER A 49 -3.18 -4.68 9.39
C SER A 49 -2.25 -4.91 8.20
N ILE A 50 -2.50 -4.21 7.08
CA ILE A 50 -1.69 -4.32 5.86
C ILE A 50 -0.22 -3.98 6.16
N TYR A 51 0.01 -2.94 6.94
CA TYR A 51 1.36 -2.47 7.25
C TYR A 51 2.14 -3.49 8.07
N LEU A 52 1.50 -4.05 9.09
CA LEU A 52 2.12 -5.05 9.95
C LEU A 52 2.39 -6.35 9.17
N GLU A 53 1.45 -6.74 8.31
CA GLU A 53 1.58 -7.89 7.42
C GLU A 53 2.78 -7.72 6.48
N HIS A 54 2.91 -6.56 5.81
CA HIS A 54 4.04 -6.30 4.92
C HIS A 54 5.39 -6.34 5.63
N ILE A 55 5.47 -5.82 6.86
CA ILE A 55 6.71 -5.89 7.64
C ILE A 55 7.00 -7.33 8.05
N VAL A 56 6.00 -8.11 8.47
CA VAL A 56 6.17 -9.52 8.83
C VAL A 56 6.64 -10.33 7.63
N GLU A 57 6.00 -10.16 6.46
CA GLU A 57 6.28 -10.96 5.26
C GLU A 57 7.57 -10.57 4.55
N MET A 58 7.81 -9.27 4.38
CA MET A 58 8.90 -8.76 3.53
C MET A 58 9.96 -7.97 4.32
N GLY A 59 9.82 -7.89 5.63
CA GLY A 59 10.71 -7.14 6.50
C GLY A 59 10.69 -5.62 6.25
N TYR A 60 11.60 -4.92 6.91
CA TYR A 60 11.72 -3.47 6.74
C TYR A 60 12.16 -3.06 5.33
N LEU A 61 12.91 -3.91 4.63
CA LEU A 61 13.35 -3.63 3.26
C LEU A 61 12.17 -3.58 2.30
N GLY A 62 11.36 -4.63 2.26
CA GLY A 62 10.18 -4.69 1.39
C GLY A 62 9.13 -3.65 1.76
N PHE A 63 8.91 -3.44 3.05
CA PHE A 63 8.02 -2.38 3.54
C PHE A 63 8.48 -0.98 3.13
N GLY A 64 9.80 -0.71 3.20
CA GLY A 64 10.38 0.56 2.73
C GLY A 64 10.15 0.78 1.23
N CYS A 65 10.36 -0.25 0.40
CA CYS A 65 10.07 -0.18 -1.03
C CYS A 65 8.59 0.09 -1.31
N PHE A 66 7.70 -0.56 -0.56
CA PHE A 66 6.26 -0.35 -0.66
C PHE A 66 5.87 1.10 -0.31
N LEU A 67 6.35 1.62 0.82
CA LEU A 67 6.08 3.01 1.22
C LEU A 67 6.64 4.01 0.21
N TRP A 68 7.82 3.74 -0.33
CA TRP A 68 8.42 4.58 -1.37
C TRP A 68 7.55 4.61 -2.63
N LEU A 69 7.11 3.45 -3.12
CA LEU A 69 6.22 3.35 -4.27
C LEU A 69 4.95 4.20 -4.07
N VAL A 70 4.27 4.03 -2.94
CA VAL A 70 3.03 4.78 -2.64
C VAL A 70 3.31 6.28 -2.56
N THR A 71 4.39 6.67 -1.87
CA THR A 71 4.76 8.08 -1.71
C THR A 71 5.09 8.74 -3.04
N VAL A 72 5.88 8.08 -3.88
CA VAL A 72 6.26 8.59 -5.22
C VAL A 72 5.01 8.73 -6.08
N THR A 73 4.16 7.71 -6.11
CA THR A 73 2.91 7.75 -6.91
C THR A 73 1.98 8.87 -6.45
N CYS A 74 1.78 9.03 -5.16
CA CYS A 74 0.95 10.11 -4.61
C CYS A 74 1.54 11.49 -4.91
N ASN A 75 2.84 11.68 -4.73
CA ASN A 75 3.50 12.96 -5.01
C ASN A 75 3.39 13.35 -6.49
N HIS A 76 3.64 12.41 -7.40
CA HIS A 76 3.45 12.65 -8.83
C HIS A 76 1.98 12.95 -9.17
N GLY A 77 1.04 12.20 -8.59
CA GLY A 77 -0.38 12.47 -8.76
C GLY A 77 -0.77 13.89 -8.33
N LEU A 78 -0.29 14.35 -7.18
CA LEU A 78 -0.56 15.71 -6.68
C LEU A 78 0.06 16.80 -7.56
N GLN A 79 1.28 16.58 -8.08
CA GLN A 79 1.93 17.50 -9.02
C GLN A 79 1.12 17.63 -10.33
N GLN A 80 0.69 16.51 -10.91
CA GLN A 80 -0.14 16.51 -12.12
C GLN A 80 -1.51 17.14 -11.87
N LEU A 81 -2.10 16.89 -10.70
CA LEU A 81 -3.35 17.50 -10.31
C LEU A 81 -3.26 19.02 -10.27
N SER A 82 -2.18 19.57 -9.73
CA SER A 82 -1.94 21.02 -9.69
C SER A 82 -1.90 21.63 -11.10
N ARG A 83 -1.28 20.95 -12.06
CA ARG A 83 -1.21 21.35 -13.47
C ARG A 83 -2.58 21.28 -14.16
N LEU A 84 -3.31 20.16 -14.01
CA LEU A 84 -4.64 19.98 -14.60
C LEU A 84 -5.65 20.99 -14.05
N ARG A 85 -5.50 21.39 -12.78
CA ARG A 85 -6.32 22.42 -12.16
C ARG A 85 -6.08 23.81 -12.78
N GLN A 86 -4.83 24.15 -13.06
CA GLN A 86 -4.48 25.43 -13.73
C GLN A 86 -5.07 25.52 -15.13
N THR A 87 -5.09 24.42 -15.87
CA THR A 87 -5.64 24.34 -17.21
C THR A 87 -7.16 24.10 -17.26
N LYS A 88 -7.83 24.04 -16.10
CA LYS A 88 -9.28 23.73 -15.97
C LYS A 88 -9.69 22.44 -16.68
N ASN A 89 -8.80 21.46 -16.80
CA ASN A 89 -9.06 20.21 -17.49
C ASN A 89 -9.94 19.29 -16.63
N LYS A 90 -11.06 18.83 -17.18
CA LYS A 90 -12.00 17.92 -16.49
C LYS A 90 -11.37 16.56 -16.10
N ARG A 91 -10.28 16.16 -16.78
CA ARG A 91 -9.52 14.95 -16.40
C ARG A 91 -8.97 14.99 -14.97
N GLY A 92 -8.75 16.20 -14.43
CA GLY A 92 -8.35 16.37 -13.03
C GLY A 92 -9.31 15.75 -12.02
N LEU A 93 -10.61 15.61 -12.34
CA LEU A 93 -11.58 14.96 -11.47
C LEU A 93 -11.31 13.46 -11.30
N TYR A 94 -10.93 12.77 -12.37
CA TYR A 94 -10.57 11.35 -12.30
C TYR A 94 -9.30 11.14 -11.47
N LEU A 95 -8.32 12.04 -11.61
CA LEU A 95 -7.08 11.99 -10.83
C LEU A 95 -7.34 12.24 -9.34
N ILE A 96 -8.19 13.23 -9.00
CA ILE A 96 -8.61 13.45 -7.59
C ILE A 96 -9.26 12.20 -7.02
N ALA A 97 -10.20 11.59 -7.76
CA ALA A 97 -10.90 10.39 -7.32
C ALA A 97 -9.93 9.23 -7.08
N ALA A 98 -8.96 9.02 -7.98
CA ALA A 98 -7.95 7.97 -7.85
C ALA A 98 -7.02 8.21 -6.62
N ILE A 99 -6.55 9.45 -6.41
CA ILE A 99 -5.74 9.80 -5.24
C ILE A 99 -6.54 9.59 -3.95
N ALA A 100 -7.79 10.07 -3.91
CA ALA A 100 -8.67 9.90 -2.76
C ALA A 100 -8.93 8.42 -2.44
N ALA A 101 -9.15 7.59 -3.46
CA ALA A 101 -9.31 6.15 -3.30
C ALA A 101 -8.02 5.47 -2.76
N THR A 102 -6.84 5.87 -3.27
CA THR A 102 -5.55 5.37 -2.76
C THR A 102 -5.39 5.70 -1.27
N VAL A 103 -5.63 6.95 -0.89
CA VAL A 103 -5.54 7.40 0.50
C VAL A 103 -6.55 6.65 1.39
N SER A 104 -7.80 6.50 0.93
CA SER A 104 -8.84 5.80 1.67
C SER A 104 -8.48 4.33 1.93
N LEU A 105 -8.00 3.62 0.90
CA LEU A 105 -7.56 2.22 1.05
C LEU A 105 -6.32 2.10 1.96
N ALA A 106 -5.39 3.05 1.88
CA ALA A 106 -4.25 3.10 2.77
C ALA A 106 -4.69 3.27 4.24
N PHE A 107 -5.60 4.20 4.53
CA PHE A 107 -6.16 4.36 5.88
C PHE A 107 -6.91 3.13 6.37
N HIS A 108 -7.70 2.51 5.51
CA HIS A 108 -8.42 1.28 5.87
C HIS A 108 -7.44 0.14 6.23
N GLY A 109 -6.30 0.08 5.56
CA GLY A 109 -5.26 -0.90 5.79
C GLY A 109 -4.61 -0.88 7.19
N PHE A 110 -4.80 0.18 8.00
CA PHE A 110 -4.34 0.17 9.39
C PHE A 110 -5.10 -0.84 10.25
N VAL A 111 -6.36 -1.07 9.94
CA VAL A 111 -7.26 -1.87 10.80
C VAL A 111 -7.73 -3.16 10.15
N ASP A 112 -7.38 -3.42 8.89
CA ASP A 112 -7.78 -4.64 8.20
C ASP A 112 -6.76 -5.03 7.12
N THR A 113 -6.69 -6.32 6.79
CA THR A 113 -5.85 -6.91 5.73
C THR A 113 -6.66 -7.17 4.47
N VAL A 114 -7.40 -6.14 4.02
CA VAL A 114 -8.27 -6.23 2.83
C VAL A 114 -7.53 -6.65 1.55
N TRP A 115 -6.22 -6.47 1.48
CA TRP A 115 -5.39 -6.80 0.30
C TRP A 115 -5.24 -8.29 0.03
N TYR A 116 -5.51 -9.14 1.01
CA TYR A 116 -5.55 -10.59 0.80
C TYR A 116 -6.73 -11.04 -0.06
N ARG A 117 -7.70 -10.16 -0.27
CA ARG A 117 -8.78 -10.41 -1.23
C ARG A 117 -8.31 -10.02 -2.62
N PRO A 118 -8.18 -10.97 -3.57
CA PRO A 118 -7.67 -10.70 -4.92
C PRO A 118 -8.40 -9.55 -5.62
N GLN A 119 -9.70 -9.39 -5.36
CA GLN A 119 -10.52 -8.34 -5.94
C GLN A 119 -10.04 -6.94 -5.51
N ILE A 120 -9.75 -6.76 -4.22
CA ILE A 120 -9.32 -5.47 -3.69
C ILE A 120 -7.87 -5.17 -4.09
N ASN A 121 -7.02 -6.19 -4.10
CA ASN A 121 -5.65 -6.07 -4.58
C ASN A 121 -5.62 -5.62 -6.05
N THR A 122 -6.45 -6.22 -6.92
CA THR A 122 -6.56 -5.81 -8.32
C THR A 122 -7.02 -4.36 -8.44
N VAL A 123 -8.03 -3.95 -7.67
CA VAL A 123 -8.51 -2.56 -7.67
C VAL A 123 -7.42 -1.59 -7.19
N TRP A 124 -6.64 -1.95 -6.18
CA TRP A 124 -5.51 -1.15 -5.72
C TRP A 124 -4.50 -0.87 -6.84
N TRP A 125 -4.04 -1.92 -7.52
CA TRP A 125 -3.09 -1.77 -8.63
C TRP A 125 -3.68 -0.98 -9.80
N LEU A 126 -4.98 -1.16 -10.09
CA LEU A 126 -5.68 -0.37 -11.11
C LEU A 126 -5.71 1.12 -10.75
N ILE A 127 -6.00 1.46 -9.49
CA ILE A 127 -6.01 2.86 -9.02
C ILE A 127 -4.60 3.47 -9.15
N LEU A 128 -3.55 2.76 -8.73
CA LEU A 128 -2.17 3.23 -8.89
C LEU A 128 -1.80 3.42 -10.37
N ALA A 129 -2.22 2.50 -11.24
CA ALA A 129 -2.01 2.61 -12.68
C ALA A 129 -2.74 3.84 -13.28
N ILE A 130 -3.95 4.12 -12.81
CA ILE A 130 -4.67 5.35 -13.20
C ILE A 130 -3.89 6.58 -12.79
N VAL A 131 -3.41 6.68 -11.56
CA VAL A 131 -2.59 7.81 -11.12
C VAL A 131 -1.32 7.93 -11.96
N ALA A 132 -0.64 6.81 -12.22
CA ALA A 132 0.57 6.78 -13.03
C ALA A 132 0.32 7.18 -14.51
N SER A 133 -0.87 6.89 -15.06
CA SER A 133 -1.22 7.24 -16.45
C SER A 133 -1.31 8.74 -16.70
N PHE A 134 -1.42 9.55 -15.66
CA PHE A 134 -1.39 11.01 -15.76
C PHE A 134 0.04 11.57 -15.70
N TYR A 135 1.06 10.70 -15.63
CA TYR A 135 2.44 11.16 -15.65
C TYR A 135 2.79 11.72 -17.04
N GLU A 136 3.06 13.01 -17.11
CA GLU A 136 3.61 13.68 -18.28
C GLU A 136 5.02 14.14 -17.96
N ASP A 137 5.97 13.80 -18.84
CA ASP A 137 7.35 14.21 -18.66
C ASP A 137 7.45 15.75 -18.82
N VAL A 138 8.04 16.40 -17.84
CA VAL A 138 8.17 17.86 -17.75
C VAL A 138 8.92 18.43 -18.97
N ASN A 139 9.76 17.63 -19.61
CA ASN A 139 10.62 18.03 -20.72
C ASN A 139 9.93 17.96 -22.09
N GLN A 140 8.69 17.45 -22.19
CA GLN A 140 7.98 17.31 -23.45
C GLN A 140 6.95 18.41 -23.73
N VAL A 141 6.82 19.43 -22.88
CA VAL A 141 6.00 20.60 -23.19
C VAL A 141 6.80 21.54 -24.11
N THR A 142 7.04 21.10 -25.33
CA THR A 142 7.38 22.03 -26.43
C THR A 142 6.10 22.81 -26.72
N PRO A 143 6.12 24.15 -26.69
CA PRO A 143 4.95 24.91 -27.07
C PRO A 143 4.64 24.63 -28.55
N GLN A 144 3.51 23.94 -28.83
CA GLN A 144 2.98 23.94 -30.19
C GLN A 144 2.73 25.39 -30.56
N LYS A 145 3.65 25.94 -31.35
CA LYS A 145 3.42 27.19 -32.11
C LYS A 145 2.22 26.93 -33.01
N TYR A 146 1.12 27.58 -32.68
CA TYR A 146 0.00 27.74 -33.61
C TYR A 146 0.56 28.46 -34.84
N ILE A 147 0.58 27.77 -35.97
CA ILE A 147 0.70 28.35 -37.31
C ILE A 147 -0.70 28.61 -37.84
#